data_f8241b566b36d4d29f37b67ea20a0823
#
_entry.id   f8241b566b36d4d29f37b67ea20a0823
#
_cell.length_a   1.000
_cell.length_b   1.000
_cell.length_c   1.000
_cell.angle_alpha   90.00
_cell.angle_beta   90.00
_cell.angle_gamma   90.00
#
_symmetry.space_group_name_H-M   'P 1'
#
loop_
_entity.id
_entity.type
_entity.pdbx_description
1 polymer ?
#
loop_
_entity_poly.entity_id
_entity_poly.type
_entity_poly.pdbx_seq_one_letter_code
_entity_poly.pdbx_strand_id
1 'polypeptide(L)'
;MYWESLSQDFAIKDLAIMDSSSRFLDPTTLSKLKGLELKARMIVEGSVAGMHKSPFHGFSVEFAEHREYVPGDDLRYVDWKVFGKSDRVYLKQYEEETNFACHLLVDTSESMNYKSEQAPYSKREYSQYVAAALAYLIIHQQDAVGLATFDSAVNQLIRPGSTAAHLRQLCHHLENSSSQGKSAIGPIFHDLAERIQRRGLVVILSDFFDDPIAMMRGLKHFRHRRHDVVLMQIIDPVEQDFPFVDPTLFQGLENQGEQLTDPRALRAAYQREFEAFLKSIRSGARDFNMDYLLLRTDQPLETALHGFLARRMHQAGR
;
A
#
# COMPACT_ATOMS: atom_id res chain seq x y z
N MET A 1 4.51 -3.44 -45.53
CA MET A 1 3.15 -4.03 -45.65
C MET A 1 2.89 -5.25 -44.74
N TYR A 2 3.89 -5.79 -44.03
CA TYR A 2 3.69 -6.95 -43.12
C TYR A 2 3.75 -6.54 -41.62
N TRP A 3 4.11 -5.30 -41.32
CA TRP A 3 4.21 -4.78 -39.96
C TRP A 3 2.97 -4.01 -39.47
N GLU A 4 2.13 -3.52 -40.39
CA GLU A 4 0.93 -2.74 -40.03
C GLU A 4 -0.27 -3.63 -39.65
N SER A 5 -0.35 -4.88 -40.15
CA SER A 5 -1.43 -5.80 -39.79
C SER A 5 -1.24 -6.44 -38.40
N LEU A 6 -0.01 -6.53 -37.89
CA LEU A 6 0.29 -7.07 -36.57
C LEU A 6 0.02 -6.05 -35.45
N SER A 7 0.08 -4.75 -35.74
CA SER A 7 -0.17 -3.71 -34.72
C SER A 7 -1.65 -3.50 -34.44
N GLN A 8 -2.53 -3.69 -35.43
CA GLN A 8 -3.98 -3.55 -35.23
C GLN A 8 -4.61 -4.74 -34.49
N ASP A 9 -4.15 -5.98 -34.75
CA ASP A 9 -4.63 -7.15 -34.01
C ASP A 9 -4.16 -7.18 -32.55
N PHE A 10 -2.99 -6.59 -32.27
CA PHE A 10 -2.48 -6.47 -30.89
C PHE A 10 -3.26 -5.42 -30.08
N ALA A 11 -3.56 -4.26 -30.69
CA ALA A 11 -4.30 -3.19 -30.02
C ALA A 11 -5.75 -3.58 -29.69
N ILE A 12 -6.40 -4.36 -30.55
CA ILE A 12 -7.78 -4.82 -30.34
C ILE A 12 -7.86 -5.92 -29.27
N LYS A 13 -6.87 -6.82 -29.21
CA LYS A 13 -6.81 -7.86 -28.17
C LYS A 13 -6.48 -7.25 -26.80
N ASP A 14 -5.61 -6.26 -26.75
CA ASP A 14 -5.25 -5.57 -25.50
C ASP A 14 -6.43 -4.74 -24.96
N LEU A 15 -7.23 -4.09 -25.80
CA LEU A 15 -8.47 -3.42 -25.37
C LEU A 15 -9.52 -4.40 -24.83
N ALA A 16 -9.68 -5.58 -25.47
CA ALA A 16 -10.62 -6.59 -25.02
C ALA A 16 -10.20 -7.27 -23.70
N ILE A 17 -8.89 -7.38 -23.44
CA ILE A 17 -8.33 -7.92 -22.20
C ILE A 17 -8.41 -6.86 -21.08
N MET A 18 -8.19 -5.58 -21.36
CA MET A 18 -8.38 -4.50 -20.39
C MET A 18 -9.84 -4.39 -19.96
N ASP A 19 -10.80 -4.56 -20.88
CA ASP A 19 -12.22 -4.49 -20.55
C ASP A 19 -12.72 -5.68 -19.71
N SER A 20 -12.08 -6.85 -19.82
CA SER A 20 -12.42 -8.02 -19.00
C SER A 20 -11.83 -7.98 -17.59
N SER A 21 -10.61 -7.45 -17.40
CA SER A 21 -9.97 -7.32 -16.07
C SER A 21 -10.63 -6.22 -15.24
N SER A 22 -11.04 -5.10 -15.84
CA SER A 22 -11.73 -4.03 -15.15
C SER A 22 -13.09 -4.45 -14.58
N ARG A 23 -13.77 -5.45 -15.18
CA ARG A 23 -15.04 -5.98 -14.66
C ARG A 23 -14.90 -6.73 -13.33
N PHE A 24 -13.75 -7.32 -13.04
CA PHE A 24 -13.51 -8.01 -11.75
C PHE A 24 -13.23 -7.06 -10.60
N LEU A 25 -12.93 -5.80 -10.88
CA LEU A 25 -12.58 -4.76 -9.92
C LEU A 25 -13.67 -3.70 -9.76
N ASP A 26 -14.81 -3.88 -10.45
CA ASP A 26 -15.97 -3.02 -10.28
C ASP A 26 -16.44 -3.06 -8.81
N PRO A 27 -16.63 -1.87 -8.17
CA PRO A 27 -17.10 -1.75 -6.80
C PRO A 27 -18.38 -2.53 -6.51
N THR A 28 -19.30 -2.59 -7.47
CA THR A 28 -20.56 -3.33 -7.35
C THR A 28 -20.35 -4.84 -7.30
N THR A 29 -19.34 -5.34 -8.00
CA THR A 29 -18.93 -6.75 -7.95
C THR A 29 -18.21 -7.07 -6.65
N LEU A 30 -17.29 -6.23 -6.22
CA LEU A 30 -16.57 -6.41 -4.95
C LEU A 30 -17.52 -6.32 -3.73
N SER A 31 -18.55 -5.47 -3.78
CA SER A 31 -19.52 -5.36 -2.69
C SER A 31 -20.35 -6.64 -2.48
N LYS A 32 -20.57 -7.44 -3.53
CA LYS A 32 -21.31 -8.70 -3.47
C LYS A 32 -20.50 -9.85 -2.86
N LEU A 33 -19.18 -9.70 -2.78
CA LEU A 33 -18.32 -10.72 -2.20
C LEU A 33 -18.32 -10.63 -0.68
N LYS A 34 -18.44 -11.78 -0.01
CA LYS A 34 -18.28 -11.86 1.43
C LYS A 34 -16.82 -12.18 1.77
N GLY A 35 -16.29 -11.43 2.74
CA GLY A 35 -14.93 -11.62 3.25
C GLY A 35 -13.86 -10.80 2.50
N LEU A 36 -13.07 -10.11 3.27
CA LEU A 36 -12.01 -9.22 2.78
C LEU A 36 -10.89 -10.01 2.07
N GLU A 37 -10.60 -11.24 2.49
CA GLU A 37 -9.60 -12.11 1.86
C GLU A 37 -9.94 -12.38 0.38
N LEU A 38 -11.22 -12.71 0.08
CA LEU A 38 -11.64 -12.96 -1.28
C LEU A 38 -11.59 -11.68 -2.14
N LYS A 39 -11.98 -10.55 -1.56
CA LYS A 39 -11.87 -9.24 -2.22
C LYS A 39 -10.41 -8.89 -2.54
N ALA A 40 -9.51 -9.07 -1.56
CA ALA A 40 -8.09 -8.84 -1.72
C ALA A 40 -7.48 -9.68 -2.86
N ARG A 41 -7.81 -10.97 -2.89
CA ARG A 41 -7.41 -11.88 -3.96
C ARG A 41 -7.88 -11.39 -5.32
N MET A 42 -9.15 -11.03 -5.47
CA MET A 42 -9.70 -10.58 -6.75
C MET A 42 -9.09 -9.25 -7.21
N ILE A 43 -8.83 -8.31 -6.28
CA ILE A 43 -8.15 -7.05 -6.59
C ILE A 43 -6.75 -7.31 -7.15
N VAL A 44 -5.99 -8.22 -6.53
CA VAL A 44 -4.63 -8.53 -6.99
C VAL A 44 -4.64 -9.30 -8.31
N GLU A 45 -5.46 -10.34 -8.43
CA GLU A 45 -5.57 -11.13 -9.66
C GLU A 45 -6.04 -10.28 -10.85
N GLY A 46 -7.00 -9.38 -10.66
CA GLY A 46 -7.45 -8.43 -11.67
C GLY A 46 -6.36 -7.43 -12.07
N SER A 47 -5.64 -6.89 -11.09
CA SER A 47 -4.52 -5.98 -11.31
C SER A 47 -3.36 -6.64 -12.07
N VAL A 48 -3.01 -7.88 -11.71
CA VAL A 48 -1.92 -8.64 -12.37
C VAL A 48 -2.32 -9.09 -13.77
N ALA A 49 -3.57 -9.47 -14.01
CA ALA A 49 -4.06 -9.83 -15.34
C ALA A 49 -3.98 -8.66 -16.34
N GLY A 50 -4.11 -7.41 -15.86
CA GLY A 50 -3.90 -6.19 -16.65
C GLY A 50 -2.44 -5.85 -16.94
N MET A 51 -1.50 -6.44 -16.20
CA MET A 51 -0.06 -6.21 -16.40
C MET A 51 0.56 -7.37 -17.18
N HIS A 52 0.65 -7.25 -18.49
CA HIS A 52 1.41 -8.20 -19.30
C HIS A 52 2.90 -8.17 -18.89
N LYS A 53 3.37 -9.31 -18.36
CA LYS A 53 4.74 -9.58 -17.93
C LYS A 53 5.26 -8.68 -16.80
N SER A 54 4.83 -8.99 -15.59
CA SER A 54 5.53 -8.53 -14.40
C SER A 54 6.93 -9.18 -14.33
N PRO A 55 8.00 -8.39 -14.19
CA PRO A 55 9.31 -8.93 -13.84
C PRO A 55 9.42 -9.25 -12.34
N PHE A 56 8.32 -9.76 -11.74
CA PHE A 56 8.35 -10.25 -10.38
C PHE A 56 9.01 -11.62 -10.34
N HIS A 57 10.33 -11.64 -10.37
CA HIS A 57 11.07 -12.70 -9.74
C HIS A 57 11.02 -12.43 -8.24
N GLY A 58 10.38 -13.33 -7.50
CA GLY A 58 10.24 -13.25 -6.06
C GLY A 58 11.60 -13.13 -5.38
N PHE A 59 11.65 -12.33 -4.33
CA PHE A 59 12.75 -12.31 -3.36
C PHE A 59 12.65 -13.53 -2.42
N SER A 60 12.47 -14.71 -2.97
CA SER A 60 12.57 -15.95 -2.21
C SER A 60 13.88 -16.60 -2.61
N VAL A 61 14.69 -16.97 -1.63
CA VAL A 61 15.88 -17.78 -1.86
C VAL A 61 15.43 -19.16 -2.28
N GLU A 62 15.10 -19.28 -3.54
CA GLU A 62 15.22 -20.54 -4.21
C GLU A 62 16.64 -20.62 -4.77
N PHE A 63 17.23 -21.81 -4.66
CA PHE A 63 18.42 -22.23 -5.36
C PHE A 63 18.34 -21.68 -6.81
N ALA A 64 19.00 -20.55 -7.06
CA ALA A 64 18.80 -19.82 -8.29
C ALA A 64 19.55 -20.47 -9.44
N GLU A 65 20.85 -20.81 -9.27
CA GLU A 65 21.65 -21.42 -10.31
C GLU A 65 22.98 -21.95 -9.77
N HIS A 66 23.50 -23.00 -10.41
CA HIS A 66 24.90 -23.37 -10.27
C HIS A 66 25.74 -22.51 -11.22
N ARG A 67 26.53 -21.60 -10.69
CA ARG A 67 27.53 -20.87 -11.47
C ARG A 67 28.84 -21.68 -11.47
N GLU A 68 29.48 -21.82 -12.63
CA GLU A 68 30.81 -22.39 -12.70
C GLU A 68 31.80 -21.55 -11.89
N TYR A 69 32.65 -22.24 -11.12
CA TYR A 69 33.69 -21.59 -10.31
C TYR A 69 34.69 -20.85 -11.19
N VAL A 70 35.01 -19.63 -10.82
CA VAL A 70 36.09 -18.85 -11.43
C VAL A 70 37.19 -18.63 -10.38
N PRO A 71 38.49 -18.74 -10.74
CA PRO A 71 39.59 -18.50 -9.82
C PRO A 71 39.45 -17.17 -9.12
N GLY A 72 39.35 -17.17 -7.78
CA GLY A 72 39.12 -16.00 -6.95
C GLY A 72 37.78 -16.02 -6.20
N ASP A 73 36.88 -16.93 -6.52
CA ASP A 73 35.62 -17.13 -5.80
C ASP A 73 35.86 -17.84 -4.44
N ASP A 74 34.95 -17.54 -3.47
CA ASP A 74 35.04 -18.11 -2.13
C ASP A 74 34.65 -19.61 -2.13
N LEU A 75 35.58 -20.49 -1.77
CA LEU A 75 35.40 -21.91 -1.75
C LEU A 75 34.35 -22.44 -0.76
N ARG A 76 33.88 -21.61 0.16
CA ARG A 76 32.81 -21.94 1.12
C ARG A 76 31.46 -22.18 0.44
N TYR A 77 31.26 -21.64 -0.75
CA TYR A 77 30.03 -21.78 -1.53
C TYR A 77 30.07 -22.88 -2.57
N VAL A 78 31.13 -23.66 -2.63
CA VAL A 78 31.28 -24.80 -3.57
C VAL A 78 30.28 -25.90 -3.24
N ASP A 79 29.55 -26.39 -4.25
CA ASP A 79 28.71 -27.59 -4.12
C ASP A 79 29.54 -28.87 -4.29
N TRP A 80 30.06 -29.35 -3.19
CA TRP A 80 30.86 -30.58 -3.15
C TRP A 80 30.09 -31.84 -3.59
N LYS A 81 28.74 -31.82 -3.52
CA LYS A 81 27.90 -32.94 -4.00
C LYS A 81 27.82 -32.99 -5.52
N VAL A 82 27.78 -31.84 -6.17
CA VAL A 82 27.79 -31.72 -7.64
C VAL A 82 29.20 -32.01 -8.17
N PHE A 83 30.23 -31.49 -7.51
CA PHE A 83 31.61 -31.78 -7.85
C PHE A 83 31.88 -33.31 -7.88
N GLY A 84 31.43 -34.05 -6.86
CA GLY A 84 31.60 -35.52 -6.79
C GLY A 84 30.84 -36.31 -7.87
N LYS A 85 29.95 -35.67 -8.65
CA LYS A 85 29.17 -36.32 -9.72
C LYS A 85 29.57 -35.88 -11.12
N SER A 86 30.11 -34.68 -11.29
CA SER A 86 30.31 -34.05 -12.60
C SER A 86 31.76 -33.65 -12.89
N ASP A 87 32.70 -33.81 -11.93
CA ASP A 87 34.08 -33.29 -11.97
C ASP A 87 34.21 -31.80 -12.34
N ARG A 88 33.11 -31.06 -12.22
CA ARG A 88 33.08 -29.59 -12.40
C ARG A 88 32.76 -28.90 -11.11
N VAL A 89 33.49 -27.83 -10.83
CA VAL A 89 33.29 -27.03 -9.60
C VAL A 89 32.21 -26.01 -9.84
N TYR A 90 31.09 -26.14 -9.12
CA TYR A 90 30.02 -25.19 -9.14
C TYR A 90 29.87 -24.50 -7.78
N LEU A 91 29.58 -23.21 -7.81
CA LEU A 91 29.21 -22.45 -6.64
C LEU A 91 27.68 -22.46 -6.48
N LYS A 92 27.23 -22.71 -5.26
CA LYS A 92 25.85 -22.45 -4.89
C LYS A 92 25.67 -20.93 -4.83
N GLN A 93 25.01 -20.36 -5.80
CA GLN A 93 24.48 -19.02 -5.64
C GLN A 93 23.23 -19.10 -4.75
N TYR A 94 23.35 -18.57 -3.54
CA TYR A 94 22.22 -18.31 -2.69
C TYR A 94 21.77 -16.90 -3.01
N GLU A 95 20.55 -16.70 -3.48
CA GLU A 95 19.89 -15.42 -3.27
C GLU A 95 19.70 -15.29 -1.77
N GLU A 96 20.20 -14.24 -1.17
CA GLU A 96 19.98 -13.98 0.26
C GLU A 96 18.45 -13.98 0.51
N GLU A 97 17.99 -14.90 1.39
CA GLU A 97 16.67 -14.73 2.00
C GLU A 97 16.65 -13.34 2.65
N THR A 98 16.21 -12.35 1.93
CA THR A 98 15.83 -11.14 2.58
C THR A 98 14.62 -11.51 3.42
N ASN A 99 14.81 -11.67 4.73
CA ASN A 99 13.74 -11.75 5.73
C ASN A 99 12.98 -10.40 5.71
N PHE A 100 12.39 -10.10 4.53
CA PHE A 100 11.69 -8.87 4.30
C PHE A 100 10.39 -8.90 5.08
N ALA A 101 10.20 -7.92 5.94
CA ALA A 101 8.98 -7.75 6.69
C ALA A 101 8.30 -6.45 6.25
N CYS A 102 7.05 -6.54 5.87
CA CYS A 102 6.20 -5.38 5.64
C CYS A 102 5.28 -5.16 6.84
N HIS A 103 5.15 -3.93 7.28
CA HIS A 103 4.24 -3.52 8.34
C HIS A 103 3.19 -2.58 7.74
N LEU A 104 1.94 -3.01 7.74
CA LEU A 104 0.80 -2.21 7.32
C LEU A 104 0.25 -1.47 8.54
N LEU A 105 0.28 -0.16 8.53
CA LEU A 105 -0.27 0.70 9.57
C LEU A 105 -1.54 1.35 9.02
N VAL A 106 -2.70 0.98 9.57
CA VAL A 106 -4.00 1.39 9.06
C VAL A 106 -4.69 2.29 10.08
N ASP A 107 -4.99 3.50 9.65
CA ASP A 107 -5.74 4.47 10.41
C ASP A 107 -7.21 4.06 10.49
N THR A 108 -7.75 4.04 11.70
CA THR A 108 -9.14 3.70 12.00
C THR A 108 -9.88 4.84 12.71
N SER A 109 -9.35 6.08 12.65
CA SER A 109 -9.97 7.27 13.23
C SER A 109 -11.36 7.55 12.64
N GLU A 110 -12.12 8.43 13.29
CA GLU A 110 -13.48 8.77 12.83
C GLU A 110 -13.49 9.44 11.47
N SER A 111 -12.47 10.25 11.15
CA SER A 111 -12.34 10.89 9.83
C SER A 111 -12.31 9.87 8.69
N MET A 112 -11.76 8.67 8.93
CA MET A 112 -11.69 7.60 7.95
C MET A 112 -13.06 6.98 7.61
N ASN A 113 -14.09 7.21 8.42
CA ASN A 113 -15.45 6.75 8.11
C ASN A 113 -16.17 7.63 7.07
N TYR A 114 -15.58 8.78 6.72
CA TYR A 114 -16.19 9.67 5.74
C TYR A 114 -16.33 9.01 4.38
N LYS A 115 -17.51 9.21 3.78
CA LYS A 115 -17.86 8.77 2.44
C LYS A 115 -18.81 9.77 1.81
N SER A 116 -18.46 10.30 0.66
CA SER A 116 -19.36 11.11 -0.17
C SER A 116 -20.20 10.22 -1.11
N GLU A 117 -21.22 10.83 -1.71
CA GLU A 117 -22.03 10.18 -2.75
C GLU A 117 -21.21 9.87 -4.02
N GLN A 118 -20.13 10.59 -4.24
CA GLN A 118 -19.25 10.42 -5.41
C GLN A 118 -18.27 9.25 -5.26
N ALA A 119 -18.11 8.72 -4.04
CA ALA A 119 -17.19 7.62 -3.76
C ALA A 119 -17.94 6.30 -3.54
N PRO A 120 -17.46 5.18 -4.12
CA PRO A 120 -18.06 3.86 -3.89
C PRO A 120 -17.79 3.34 -2.48
N TYR A 121 -16.67 3.78 -1.86
CA TYR A 121 -16.20 3.34 -0.55
C TYR A 121 -15.95 4.52 0.39
N SER A 122 -16.08 4.30 1.71
CA SER A 122 -15.51 5.21 2.69
C SER A 122 -13.96 5.16 2.63
N LYS A 123 -13.29 6.17 3.16
CA LYS A 123 -11.82 6.16 3.27
C LYS A 123 -11.33 4.92 4.02
N ARG A 124 -12.06 4.50 5.05
CA ARG A 124 -11.78 3.30 5.84
C ARG A 124 -11.92 2.02 5.01
N GLU A 125 -13.04 1.83 4.31
CA GLU A 125 -13.24 0.65 3.46
C GLU A 125 -12.17 0.57 2.37
N TYR A 126 -11.86 1.71 1.75
CA TYR A 126 -10.81 1.79 0.74
C TYR A 126 -9.45 1.40 1.32
N SER A 127 -9.08 1.92 2.50
CA SER A 127 -7.81 1.57 3.17
C SER A 127 -7.74 0.10 3.54
N GLN A 128 -8.85 -0.50 4.02
CA GLN A 128 -8.92 -1.93 4.34
C GLN A 128 -8.71 -2.80 3.09
N TYR A 129 -9.32 -2.43 1.96
CA TYR A 129 -9.16 -3.18 0.71
C TYR A 129 -7.73 -3.08 0.18
N VAL A 130 -7.12 -1.90 0.21
CA VAL A 130 -5.72 -1.71 -0.19
C VAL A 130 -4.79 -2.49 0.74
N ALA A 131 -4.97 -2.40 2.05
CA ALA A 131 -4.15 -3.12 3.03
C ALA A 131 -4.25 -4.64 2.86
N ALA A 132 -5.46 -5.17 2.68
CA ALA A 132 -5.67 -6.59 2.46
C ALA A 132 -5.09 -7.07 1.13
N ALA A 133 -5.21 -6.28 0.07
CA ALA A 133 -4.61 -6.59 -1.24
C ALA A 133 -3.08 -6.60 -1.19
N LEU A 134 -2.47 -5.64 -0.50
CA LEU A 134 -1.02 -5.61 -0.25
C LEU A 134 -0.57 -6.81 0.59
N ALA A 135 -1.31 -7.15 1.66
CA ALA A 135 -1.01 -8.31 2.49
C ALA A 135 -1.08 -9.61 1.67
N TYR A 136 -2.12 -9.76 0.84
CA TYR A 136 -2.26 -10.91 -0.06
C TYR A 136 -1.07 -10.99 -1.03
N LEU A 137 -0.74 -9.88 -1.71
CA LEU A 137 0.37 -9.82 -2.66
C LEU A 137 1.70 -10.22 -2.02
N ILE A 138 2.03 -9.66 -0.86
CA ILE A 138 3.30 -9.85 -0.18
C ILE A 138 3.41 -11.29 0.37
N ILE A 139 2.35 -11.83 0.96
CA ILE A 139 2.33 -13.22 1.44
C ILE A 139 2.45 -14.23 0.28
N HIS A 140 1.86 -13.94 -0.88
CA HIS A 140 2.03 -14.77 -2.07
C HIS A 140 3.48 -14.77 -2.60
N GLN A 141 4.25 -13.73 -2.29
CA GLN A 141 5.68 -13.66 -2.57
C GLN A 141 6.54 -14.30 -1.46
N GLN A 142 5.92 -15.03 -0.53
CA GLN A 142 6.57 -15.67 0.62
C GLN A 142 7.19 -14.69 1.63
N ASP A 143 6.90 -13.40 1.52
CA ASP A 143 7.34 -12.37 2.45
C ASP A 143 6.38 -12.25 3.65
N ALA A 144 6.90 -11.70 4.77
CA ALA A 144 6.14 -11.58 6.00
C ALA A 144 5.41 -10.22 6.10
N VAL A 145 4.14 -10.24 6.53
CA VAL A 145 3.33 -9.02 6.73
C VAL A 145 2.84 -8.94 8.16
N GLY A 146 3.07 -7.79 8.81
CA GLY A 146 2.46 -7.39 10.06
C GLY A 146 1.38 -6.32 9.85
N LEU A 147 0.49 -6.16 10.82
CA LEU A 147 -0.58 -5.16 10.81
C LEU A 147 -0.61 -4.40 12.11
N ALA A 148 -0.75 -3.09 12.04
CA ALA A 148 -1.18 -2.28 13.17
C ALA A 148 -2.40 -1.45 12.77
N THR A 149 -3.39 -1.36 13.64
CA THR A 149 -4.49 -0.41 13.53
C THR A 149 -4.38 0.62 14.64
N PHE A 150 -4.68 1.86 14.31
CA PHE A 150 -4.55 2.98 15.26
C PHE A 150 -5.62 4.05 15.02
N ASP A 151 -5.94 4.79 16.07
CA ASP A 151 -6.73 6.02 16.05
C ASP A 151 -6.13 7.04 17.05
N SER A 152 -6.63 7.13 18.27
CA SER A 152 -6.02 7.90 19.38
C SER A 152 -4.90 7.12 20.08
N ALA A 153 -4.82 5.82 19.84
CA ALA A 153 -3.81 4.89 20.36
C ALA A 153 -3.56 3.76 19.36
N VAL A 154 -2.58 2.92 19.64
CA VAL A 154 -2.39 1.67 18.90
C VAL A 154 -3.43 0.66 19.39
N ASN A 155 -4.46 0.40 18.56
CA ASN A 155 -5.55 -0.50 18.91
C ASN A 155 -5.16 -1.97 18.80
N GLN A 156 -4.41 -2.30 17.76
CA GLN A 156 -3.93 -3.67 17.51
C GLN A 156 -2.54 -3.64 16.91
N LEU A 157 -1.71 -4.59 17.29
CA LEU A 157 -0.41 -4.83 16.68
C LEU A 157 -0.21 -6.34 16.47
N ILE A 158 -0.19 -6.76 15.22
CA ILE A 158 0.02 -8.15 14.79
C ILE A 158 1.41 -8.27 14.21
N ARG A 159 2.21 -9.20 14.75
CA ARG A 159 3.57 -9.45 14.28
C ARG A 159 3.58 -9.99 12.85
N PRO A 160 4.66 -9.74 12.07
CA PRO A 160 4.78 -10.28 10.73
C PRO A 160 4.70 -11.80 10.66
N GLY A 161 3.96 -12.29 9.67
CA GLY A 161 3.84 -13.69 9.31
C GLY A 161 3.56 -13.85 7.82
N SER A 162 3.84 -15.04 7.25
CA SER A 162 3.77 -15.32 5.81
C SER A 162 2.83 -16.46 5.43
N THR A 163 1.97 -16.93 6.35
CA THR A 163 1.08 -18.06 6.09
C THR A 163 -0.31 -17.61 5.63
N ALA A 164 -1.04 -18.47 4.90
CA ALA A 164 -2.43 -18.22 4.53
C ALA A 164 -3.35 -18.07 5.76
N ALA A 165 -3.06 -18.77 6.87
CA ALA A 165 -3.79 -18.58 8.11
C ALA A 165 -3.56 -17.20 8.71
N HIS A 166 -2.34 -16.68 8.59
CA HIS A 166 -2.00 -15.33 9.02
C HIS A 166 -2.73 -14.27 8.17
N LEU A 167 -2.81 -14.44 6.84
CA LEU A 167 -3.60 -13.55 5.98
C LEU A 167 -5.07 -13.46 6.44
N ARG A 168 -5.71 -14.61 6.72
CA ARG A 168 -7.08 -14.62 7.25
C ARG A 168 -7.20 -13.87 8.56
N GLN A 169 -6.22 -14.02 9.46
CA GLN A 169 -6.15 -13.26 10.71
C GLN A 169 -6.09 -11.75 10.46
N LEU A 170 -5.21 -11.29 9.54
CA LEU A 170 -5.11 -9.87 9.18
C LEU A 170 -6.43 -9.33 8.62
N CYS A 171 -7.03 -10.04 7.67
CA CYS A 171 -8.31 -9.65 7.07
C CYS A 171 -9.43 -9.57 8.13
N HIS A 172 -9.51 -10.55 9.04
CA HIS A 172 -10.49 -10.56 10.11
C HIS A 172 -10.34 -9.36 11.06
N HIS A 173 -9.09 -8.98 11.40
CA HIS A 173 -8.86 -7.80 12.23
C HIS A 173 -9.20 -6.50 11.51
N LEU A 174 -8.89 -6.38 10.21
CA LEU A 174 -9.27 -5.23 9.40
C LEU A 174 -10.80 -5.07 9.32
N GLU A 175 -11.54 -6.15 9.08
CA GLU A 175 -13.01 -6.13 8.98
C GLU A 175 -13.67 -5.72 10.30
N ASN A 176 -13.11 -6.15 11.44
CA ASN A 176 -13.69 -5.90 12.77
C ASN A 176 -13.07 -4.69 13.49
N SER A 177 -12.16 -3.94 12.83
CA SER A 177 -11.61 -2.74 13.43
C SER A 177 -12.71 -1.67 13.59
N SER A 178 -12.85 -1.10 14.78
CA SER A 178 -13.82 -0.04 15.09
C SER A 178 -13.07 1.27 15.37
N SER A 179 -13.68 2.38 14.98
CA SER A 179 -13.19 3.71 15.34
C SER A 179 -13.59 4.03 16.78
N GLN A 180 -12.68 4.59 17.58
CA GLN A 180 -12.96 4.97 18.97
C GLN A 180 -12.44 6.37 19.36
N GLY A 181 -12.03 7.22 18.43
CA GLY A 181 -11.57 8.54 18.83
C GLY A 181 -10.85 9.38 17.78
N LYS A 182 -10.37 10.52 18.23
CA LYS A 182 -9.56 11.46 17.45
C LYS A 182 -8.19 10.87 17.16
N SER A 183 -7.65 11.18 16.01
CA SER A 183 -6.28 10.84 15.67
C SER A 183 -5.29 11.75 16.40
N ALA A 184 -4.25 11.16 17.01
CA ALA A 184 -3.07 11.86 17.51
C ALA A 184 -1.83 11.19 16.89
N ILE A 185 -1.64 11.41 15.60
CA ILE A 185 -0.75 10.60 14.72
C ILE A 185 0.72 10.68 15.19
N GLY A 186 1.20 11.84 15.59
CA GLY A 186 2.61 12.02 15.95
C GLY A 186 3.10 11.10 17.07
N PRO A 187 2.48 11.10 18.27
CA PRO A 187 2.81 10.19 19.36
C PRO A 187 2.65 8.70 19.01
N ILE A 188 1.63 8.37 18.22
CA ILE A 188 1.35 6.98 17.80
C ILE A 188 2.48 6.46 16.91
N PHE A 189 2.94 7.27 15.95
CA PHE A 189 4.05 6.87 15.10
C PHE A 189 5.35 6.70 15.85
N HIS A 190 5.56 7.49 16.90
CA HIS A 190 6.70 7.28 17.80
C HIS A 190 6.60 5.93 18.51
N ASP A 191 5.45 5.62 19.13
CA ASP A 191 5.20 4.35 19.82
C ASP A 191 5.33 3.14 18.87
N LEU A 192 4.72 3.22 17.67
CA LEU A 192 4.84 2.16 16.67
C LEU A 192 6.27 1.94 16.19
N ALA A 193 7.04 3.03 15.99
CA ALA A 193 8.45 2.92 15.61
C ALA A 193 9.30 2.26 16.71
N GLU A 194 8.93 2.42 18.00
CA GLU A 194 9.58 1.71 19.11
C GLU A 194 9.24 0.22 19.12
N ARG A 195 8.00 -0.15 18.84
CA ARG A 195 7.51 -1.55 18.84
C ARG A 195 7.96 -2.35 17.62
N ILE A 196 8.14 -1.70 16.47
CA ILE A 196 8.61 -2.34 15.23
C ILE A 196 10.14 -2.36 15.24
N GLN A 197 10.71 -3.44 15.73
CA GLN A 197 12.16 -3.54 15.95
C GLN A 197 12.95 -3.98 14.71
N ARG A 198 12.38 -4.85 13.88
CA ARG A 198 13.06 -5.36 12.68
C ARG A 198 12.93 -4.38 11.52
N ARG A 199 14.05 -4.04 10.90
CA ARG A 199 14.06 -3.26 9.67
C ARG A 199 13.15 -3.90 8.62
N GLY A 200 12.35 -3.08 7.95
CA GLY A 200 11.42 -3.54 6.91
C GLY A 200 10.76 -2.38 6.23
N LEU A 201 9.76 -2.69 5.43
CA LEU A 201 8.88 -1.73 4.81
C LEU A 201 7.74 -1.38 5.76
N VAL A 202 7.47 -0.10 5.92
CA VAL A 202 6.31 0.41 6.66
C VAL A 202 5.40 1.13 5.68
N VAL A 203 4.19 0.63 5.50
CA VAL A 203 3.16 1.26 4.65
C VAL A 203 2.09 1.83 5.56
N ILE A 204 1.86 3.12 5.48
CA ILE A 204 0.90 3.84 6.33
C ILE A 204 -0.27 4.30 5.46
N LEU A 205 -1.49 3.88 5.82
CA LEU A 205 -2.73 4.22 5.15
C LEU A 205 -3.57 5.11 6.08
N SER A 206 -3.67 6.39 5.76
CA SER A 206 -4.39 7.41 6.56
C SER A 206 -4.78 8.58 5.66
N ASP A 207 -5.70 9.42 6.07
CA ASP A 207 -5.92 10.73 5.47
C ASP A 207 -4.91 11.78 5.97
N PHE A 208 -4.20 11.45 7.07
CA PHE A 208 -3.20 12.32 7.72
C PHE A 208 -3.75 13.67 8.20
N PHE A 209 -5.05 13.77 8.48
CA PHE A 209 -5.65 15.00 9.00
C PHE A 209 -5.25 15.25 10.45
N ASP A 210 -4.00 15.68 10.64
CA ASP A 210 -3.40 16.04 11.93
C ASP A 210 -2.37 17.16 11.70
N ASP A 211 -1.74 17.65 12.77
CA ASP A 211 -0.63 18.60 12.66
C ASP A 211 0.54 18.00 11.83
N PRO A 212 0.84 18.55 10.64
CA PRO A 212 1.88 18.03 9.78
C PRO A 212 3.26 18.01 10.43
N ILE A 213 3.54 18.95 11.34
CA ILE A 213 4.83 19.04 12.01
C ILE A 213 4.98 17.91 13.04
N ALA A 214 3.96 17.69 13.87
CA ALA A 214 3.95 16.60 14.85
C ALA A 214 4.00 15.24 14.15
N MET A 215 3.23 15.05 13.09
CA MET A 215 3.22 13.86 12.26
C MET A 215 4.61 13.56 11.67
N MET A 216 5.25 14.54 11.03
CA MET A 216 6.57 14.36 10.42
C MET A 216 7.64 14.04 11.46
N ARG A 217 7.54 14.58 12.68
CA ARG A 217 8.42 14.18 13.78
C ARG A 217 8.25 12.70 14.13
N GLY A 218 7.01 12.22 14.22
CA GLY A 218 6.72 10.80 14.47
C GLY A 218 7.27 9.91 13.36
N LEU A 219 7.01 10.25 12.09
CA LEU A 219 7.50 9.52 10.93
C LEU A 219 9.03 9.43 10.85
N LYS A 220 9.72 10.47 11.28
CA LYS A 220 11.19 10.50 11.32
C LYS A 220 11.78 9.36 12.16
N HIS A 221 11.09 8.88 13.19
CA HIS A 221 11.56 7.76 14.01
C HIS A 221 11.66 6.46 13.21
N PHE A 222 10.73 6.18 12.30
CA PHE A 222 10.84 5.01 11.42
C PHE A 222 12.11 5.10 10.55
N ARG A 223 12.43 6.27 10.01
CA ARG A 223 13.65 6.46 9.20
C ARG A 223 14.93 6.31 10.03
N HIS A 224 14.94 6.80 11.28
CA HIS A 224 16.08 6.59 12.19
C HIS A 224 16.32 5.11 12.48
N ARG A 225 15.25 4.30 12.52
CA ARG A 225 15.33 2.85 12.65
C ARG A 225 15.58 2.14 11.31
N ARG A 226 15.88 2.90 10.25
CA ARG A 226 16.20 2.42 8.90
C ARG A 226 15.05 1.68 8.21
N HIS A 227 13.80 1.92 8.60
CA HIS A 227 12.67 1.43 7.83
C HIS A 227 12.53 2.20 6.52
N ASP A 228 12.11 1.51 5.46
CA ASP A 228 11.60 2.14 4.26
C ASP A 228 10.13 2.47 4.49
N VAL A 229 9.72 3.71 4.21
CA VAL A 229 8.39 4.20 4.55
C VAL A 229 7.65 4.62 3.29
N VAL A 230 6.41 4.15 3.16
CA VAL A 230 5.46 4.55 2.11
C VAL A 230 4.23 5.16 2.77
N LEU A 231 3.96 6.42 2.47
CA LEU A 231 2.75 7.11 2.90
C LEU A 231 1.70 6.99 1.81
N MET A 232 0.58 6.33 2.10
CA MET A 232 -0.60 6.26 1.26
C MET A 232 -1.66 7.16 1.86
N GLN A 233 -1.75 8.38 1.34
CA GLN A 233 -2.77 9.35 1.77
C GLN A 233 -4.07 9.05 1.06
N ILE A 234 -5.13 8.79 1.83
CA ILE A 234 -6.45 8.42 1.33
C ILE A 234 -7.40 9.60 1.55
N ILE A 235 -7.99 10.11 0.47
CA ILE A 235 -8.92 11.23 0.48
C ILE A 235 -10.21 10.89 -0.25
N ASP A 236 -11.30 11.49 0.17
CA ASP A 236 -12.55 11.46 -0.58
C ASP A 236 -12.53 12.53 -1.69
N PRO A 237 -13.09 12.27 -2.88
CA PRO A 237 -13.13 13.24 -3.97
C PRO A 237 -13.74 14.59 -3.55
N VAL A 238 -14.77 14.58 -2.72
CA VAL A 238 -15.44 15.80 -2.25
C VAL A 238 -14.56 16.64 -1.31
N GLU A 239 -13.66 16.01 -0.56
CA GLU A 239 -12.67 16.74 0.26
C GLU A 239 -11.69 17.53 -0.61
N GLN A 240 -11.29 16.99 -1.76
CA GLN A 240 -10.38 17.66 -2.67
C GLN A 240 -11.09 18.68 -3.56
N ASP A 241 -12.22 18.29 -4.16
CA ASP A 241 -12.88 19.07 -5.22
C ASP A 241 -13.80 20.15 -4.64
N PHE A 242 -14.28 19.98 -3.39
CA PHE A 242 -15.19 20.85 -2.68
C PHE A 242 -16.39 21.32 -3.55
N PRO A 243 -17.24 20.41 -4.04
CA PRO A 243 -18.24 20.69 -5.08
C PRO A 243 -19.50 21.40 -4.57
N PHE A 244 -19.56 21.74 -3.29
CA PHE A 244 -20.73 22.34 -2.65
C PHE A 244 -21.06 23.72 -3.25
N VAL A 245 -22.33 23.94 -3.60
CA VAL A 245 -22.81 25.17 -4.25
C VAL A 245 -23.80 25.92 -3.35
N ASP A 246 -24.67 25.20 -2.67
CA ASP A 246 -25.73 25.76 -1.83
C ASP A 246 -25.29 25.84 -0.36
N PRO A 247 -25.93 26.71 0.47
CA PRO A 247 -25.64 26.74 1.89
C PRO A 247 -25.67 25.35 2.51
N THR A 248 -24.58 24.95 3.09
CA THR A 248 -24.35 23.58 3.56
C THR A 248 -24.06 23.60 5.06
N LEU A 249 -24.69 22.69 5.78
CA LEU A 249 -24.35 22.40 7.17
C LEU A 249 -23.21 21.39 7.20
N PHE A 250 -22.04 21.88 7.57
CA PHE A 250 -20.89 21.02 7.78
C PHE A 250 -20.88 20.49 9.22
N GLN A 251 -20.84 19.19 9.38
CA GLN A 251 -20.75 18.53 10.67
C GLN A 251 -19.35 17.96 10.85
N GLY A 252 -18.66 18.35 11.91
CA GLY A 252 -17.34 17.83 12.25
C GLY A 252 -17.45 16.39 12.75
N LEU A 253 -16.67 15.48 12.15
CA LEU A 253 -16.68 14.05 12.49
C LEU A 253 -16.07 13.79 13.87
N GLU A 254 -15.19 14.66 14.35
CA GLU A 254 -14.44 14.49 15.60
C GLU A 254 -14.94 15.42 16.73
N ASN A 255 -16.25 15.54 16.92
CA ASN A 255 -16.87 16.44 17.92
C ASN A 255 -16.50 17.91 17.74
N GLN A 256 -16.26 18.37 16.52
CA GLN A 256 -15.92 19.76 16.20
C GLN A 256 -17.14 20.67 16.07
N GLY A 257 -18.35 20.15 16.28
CA GLY A 257 -19.60 20.88 16.16
C GLY A 257 -20.13 20.96 14.73
N GLU A 258 -21.16 21.78 14.54
CA GLU A 258 -21.81 22.02 13.26
C GLU A 258 -21.64 23.47 12.84
N GLN A 259 -21.39 23.69 11.56
CA GLN A 259 -21.24 25.04 11.00
C GLN A 259 -22.03 25.17 9.69
N LEU A 260 -23.06 26.01 9.72
CA LEU A 260 -23.79 26.45 8.52
C LEU A 260 -22.97 27.50 7.79
N THR A 261 -22.65 27.26 6.54
CA THR A 261 -21.77 28.16 5.78
C THR A 261 -22.20 28.22 4.32
N ASP A 262 -21.92 29.38 3.66
CA ASP A 262 -21.96 29.49 2.21
C ASP A 262 -20.66 28.95 1.60
N PRO A 263 -20.70 27.79 0.93
CA PRO A 263 -19.51 27.16 0.36
C PRO A 263 -18.85 28.01 -0.73
N ARG A 264 -19.61 28.83 -1.44
CA ARG A 264 -19.08 29.66 -2.54
C ARG A 264 -18.05 30.67 -2.03
N ALA A 265 -18.32 31.27 -0.86
CA ALA A 265 -17.41 32.22 -0.24
C ALA A 265 -16.12 31.53 0.30
N LEU A 266 -16.22 30.29 0.72
CA LEU A 266 -15.10 29.55 1.32
C LEU A 266 -14.27 28.76 0.32
N ARG A 267 -14.82 28.37 -0.83
CA ARG A 267 -14.18 27.44 -1.77
C ARG A 267 -12.73 27.77 -2.07
N ALA A 268 -12.46 29.01 -2.46
CA ALA A 268 -11.10 29.41 -2.85
C ALA A 268 -10.11 29.39 -1.67
N ALA A 269 -10.58 29.70 -0.46
CA ALA A 269 -9.77 29.61 0.75
C ALA A 269 -9.53 28.13 1.13
N TYR A 270 -10.60 27.33 1.17
CA TYR A 270 -10.52 25.90 1.48
C TYR A 270 -9.57 25.17 0.53
N GLN A 271 -9.74 25.30 -0.78
CA GLN A 271 -8.90 24.63 -1.78
C GLN A 271 -7.43 25.02 -1.62
N ARG A 272 -7.14 26.29 -1.36
CA ARG A 272 -5.77 26.77 -1.12
C ARG A 272 -5.15 26.12 0.13
N GLU A 273 -5.90 26.07 1.23
CA GLU A 273 -5.43 25.44 2.48
C GLU A 273 -5.27 23.92 2.31
N PHE A 274 -6.22 23.27 1.63
CA PHE A 274 -6.16 21.84 1.35
C PHE A 274 -4.96 21.47 0.46
N GLU A 275 -4.71 22.23 -0.60
CA GLU A 275 -3.52 22.07 -1.45
C GLU A 275 -2.22 22.32 -0.67
N ALA A 276 -2.20 23.32 0.21
CA ALA A 276 -1.05 23.59 1.06
C ALA A 276 -0.79 22.42 2.01
N PHE A 277 -1.85 21.83 2.57
CA PHE A 277 -1.78 20.63 3.40
C PHE A 277 -1.20 19.43 2.63
N LEU A 278 -1.76 19.09 1.46
CA LEU A 278 -1.25 18.01 0.61
C LEU A 278 0.23 18.23 0.23
N LYS A 279 0.57 19.47 -0.10
CA LYS A 279 1.95 19.85 -0.44
C LYS A 279 2.88 19.70 0.75
N SER A 280 2.45 20.03 1.97
CA SER A 280 3.26 19.91 3.19
C SER A 280 3.63 18.45 3.46
N ILE A 281 2.65 17.53 3.37
CA ILE A 281 2.88 16.09 3.56
C ILE A 281 3.83 15.55 2.48
N ARG A 282 3.56 15.87 1.21
CA ARG A 282 4.40 15.44 0.08
C ARG A 282 5.84 15.94 0.22
N SER A 283 6.02 17.19 0.63
CA SER A 283 7.34 17.77 0.83
C SER A 283 8.06 17.11 1.99
N GLY A 284 7.39 16.96 3.14
CA GLY A 284 7.95 16.28 4.31
C GLY A 284 8.34 14.82 4.01
N ALA A 285 7.50 14.09 3.27
CA ALA A 285 7.85 12.74 2.83
C ALA A 285 9.15 12.73 2.01
N ARG A 286 9.27 13.64 1.04
CA ARG A 286 10.48 13.77 0.21
C ARG A 286 11.72 14.14 1.03
N ASP A 287 11.59 15.09 1.97
CA ASP A 287 12.70 15.58 2.78
C ASP A 287 13.28 14.48 3.69
N PHE A 288 12.45 13.51 4.08
CA PHE A 288 12.88 12.33 4.85
C PHE A 288 13.10 11.09 3.99
N ASN A 289 13.13 11.23 2.66
CA ASN A 289 13.32 10.11 1.73
C ASN A 289 12.30 8.98 1.95
N MET A 290 11.02 9.36 2.04
CA MET A 290 9.86 8.47 2.12
C MET A 290 9.08 8.54 0.82
N ASP A 291 8.46 7.44 0.43
CA ASP A 291 7.56 7.43 -0.71
C ASP A 291 6.18 7.99 -0.31
N TYR A 292 5.54 8.69 -1.23
CA TYR A 292 4.23 9.26 -1.03
C TYR A 292 3.31 8.94 -2.21
N LEU A 293 2.12 8.45 -1.90
CA LEU A 293 1.04 8.17 -2.85
C LEU A 293 -0.24 8.86 -2.36
N LEU A 294 -0.86 9.65 -3.22
CA LEU A 294 -2.19 10.20 -2.99
C LEU A 294 -3.21 9.28 -3.67
N LEU A 295 -4.18 8.80 -2.90
CA LEU A 295 -5.22 7.87 -3.33
C LEU A 295 -6.58 8.48 -3.09
N ARG A 296 -7.40 8.58 -4.13
CA ARG A 296 -8.79 9.04 -4.02
C ARG A 296 -9.72 7.82 -3.95
N THR A 297 -10.74 7.91 -3.13
CA THR A 297 -11.70 6.79 -2.92
C THR A 297 -12.62 6.52 -4.13
N ASP A 298 -12.67 7.44 -5.10
CA ASP A 298 -13.33 7.24 -6.40
C ASP A 298 -12.47 6.54 -7.44
N GLN A 299 -11.16 6.39 -7.18
CA GLN A 299 -10.24 5.71 -8.08
C GLN A 299 -10.28 4.19 -7.90
N PRO A 300 -10.02 3.42 -8.97
CA PRO A 300 -9.88 1.98 -8.88
C PRO A 300 -8.79 1.57 -7.88
N LEU A 301 -9.05 0.51 -7.12
CA LEU A 301 -8.09 -0.03 -6.14
C LEU A 301 -6.75 -0.47 -6.76
N GLU A 302 -6.77 -0.82 -8.04
CA GLU A 302 -5.56 -1.12 -8.84
C GLU A 302 -4.58 0.03 -8.86
N THR A 303 -5.06 1.28 -8.86
CA THR A 303 -4.21 2.47 -8.88
C THR A 303 -3.27 2.49 -7.67
N ALA A 304 -3.76 2.10 -6.49
CA ALA A 304 -2.95 1.98 -5.28
C ALA A 304 -1.87 0.91 -5.42
N LEU A 305 -2.24 -0.27 -5.95
CA LEU A 305 -1.29 -1.38 -6.14
C LEU A 305 -0.23 -1.03 -7.20
N HIS A 306 -0.63 -0.49 -8.35
CA HIS A 306 0.29 -0.08 -9.41
C HIS A 306 1.26 1.01 -8.92
N GLY A 307 0.74 2.00 -8.20
CA GLY A 307 1.57 3.05 -7.60
C GLY A 307 2.59 2.50 -6.59
N PHE A 308 2.20 1.54 -5.77
CA PHE A 308 3.07 0.85 -4.84
C PHE A 308 4.16 0.05 -5.57
N LEU A 309 3.76 -0.78 -6.54
CA LEU A 309 4.67 -1.65 -7.28
C LEU A 309 5.68 -0.85 -8.11
N ALA A 310 5.22 0.18 -8.82
CA ALA A 310 6.10 1.05 -9.62
C ALA A 310 7.23 1.68 -8.77
N ARG A 311 6.92 2.12 -7.55
CA ARG A 311 7.92 2.69 -6.64
C ARG A 311 8.91 1.66 -6.13
N ARG A 312 8.45 0.45 -5.82
CA ARG A 312 9.32 -0.64 -5.38
C ARG A 312 10.32 -1.05 -6.46
N MET A 313 9.89 -1.10 -7.73
CA MET A 313 10.78 -1.40 -8.86
C MET A 313 11.89 -0.35 -9.03
N HIS A 314 11.58 0.94 -8.82
CA HIS A 314 12.59 2.00 -8.86
C HIS A 314 13.62 1.93 -7.71
N GLN A 315 13.27 1.34 -6.57
CA GLN A 315 14.19 1.17 -5.44
C GLN A 315 15.10 -0.07 -5.60
N ALA A 316 14.60 -1.15 -6.21
CA ALA A 316 15.37 -2.37 -6.45
C ALA A 316 16.48 -2.19 -7.52
N GLY A 317 16.41 -1.13 -8.32
CA GLY A 317 17.41 -0.79 -9.34
C GLY A 317 18.52 0.18 -8.85
N ARG A 318 18.54 0.52 -7.56
CA ARG A 318 19.59 1.34 -6.93
C ARG A 318 20.37 0.54 -5.91
#